data_d2d5f5a5b0ead08522157d9727312f9f
#
_entry.id   d2d5f5a5b0ead08522157d9727312f9f
#
_cell.length_a   1.000
_cell.length_b   1.000
_cell.length_c   1.000
_cell.angle_alpha   90.00
_cell.angle_beta   90.00
_cell.angle_gamma   90.00
#
_symmetry.space_group_name_H-M   'P 1'
#
loop_
_entity.id
_entity.type
_entity.pdbx_description
1 polymer ?
#
loop_
_entity_poly.entity_id
_entity_poly.type
_entity_poly.pdbx_seq_one_letter_code
_entity_poly.pdbx_strand_id
1 'polypeptide(L)'
;MRKHKALLPDSTIALLEQVGANLDLARKRRRLTVETICSRAGITPQTYRRLAKGEAGLGIGVLAAVLSAMNLENDLTLIASPSSDDVGIARERAQQPRRIRGEQKRELDTDF
;
A
#
# COMPACT_ATOMS: atom_id res chain seq x y z
N MET A 1 -5.32 -10.62 16.22
CA MET A 1 -5.32 -11.04 15.06
C MET A 1 -6.61 -11.30 14.50
N ARG A 2 -7.39 -12.14 15.00
CA ARG A 2 -8.60 -12.37 14.50
C ARG A 2 -9.47 -11.19 14.52
N LYS A 3 -9.32 -10.26 15.44
CA LYS A 3 -10.12 -9.09 15.52
C LYS A 3 -10.01 -8.20 14.33
N HIS A 4 -8.81 -8.08 13.74
CA HIS A 4 -8.65 -7.26 12.57
C HIS A 4 -9.43 -7.81 11.41
N LYS A 5 -9.38 -9.12 11.24
CA LYS A 5 -10.09 -9.72 10.18
C LYS A 5 -11.57 -9.54 10.34
N ALA A 6 -12.06 -9.58 11.57
CA ALA A 6 -13.47 -9.45 11.83
C ALA A 6 -13.99 -8.05 11.54
N LEU A 7 -13.12 -7.05 11.48
CA LEU A 7 -13.55 -5.69 11.21
C LEU A 7 -13.54 -5.34 9.73
N LEU A 8 -13.11 -6.25 8.87
CA LEU A 8 -13.05 -5.96 7.44
C LEU A 8 -14.25 -6.55 6.73
N PRO A 9 -14.84 -5.78 5.82
CA PRO A 9 -15.89 -6.32 4.96
C PRO A 9 -15.35 -7.41 4.05
N ASP A 10 -16.21 -8.31 3.62
CA ASP A 10 -15.78 -9.36 2.71
C ASP A 10 -15.17 -8.83 1.44
N SER A 11 -15.66 -7.70 0.94
CA SER A 11 -15.11 -7.12 -0.27
C SER A 11 -13.67 -6.68 -0.06
N THR A 12 -13.35 -6.17 1.11
CA THR A 12 -11.98 -5.75 1.41
C THR A 12 -11.07 -6.95 1.57
N ILE A 13 -11.58 -8.00 2.20
CA ILE A 13 -10.82 -9.23 2.34
C ILE A 13 -10.45 -9.79 0.96
N ALA A 14 -11.41 -9.75 0.03
CA ALA A 14 -11.14 -10.23 -1.32
C ALA A 14 -10.04 -9.41 -2.00
N LEU A 15 -9.99 -8.10 -1.72
CA LEU A 15 -8.93 -7.26 -2.29
C LEU A 15 -7.57 -7.61 -1.71
N LEU A 16 -7.52 -7.96 -0.43
CA LEU A 16 -6.25 -8.38 0.16
C LEU A 16 -5.79 -9.70 -0.45
N GLU A 17 -6.72 -10.61 -0.72
CA GLU A 17 -6.35 -11.85 -1.38
C GLU A 17 -5.82 -11.60 -2.77
N GLN A 18 -6.37 -10.61 -3.46
CA GLN A 18 -5.88 -10.24 -4.77
C GLN A 18 -4.46 -9.67 -4.67
N VAL A 19 -4.19 -8.86 -3.67
CA VAL A 19 -2.86 -8.32 -3.46
C VAL A 19 -1.86 -9.46 -3.24
N GLY A 20 -2.24 -10.44 -2.40
CA GLY A 20 -1.37 -11.58 -2.15
C GLY A 20 -1.08 -12.37 -3.41
N ALA A 21 -2.10 -12.59 -4.23
CA ALA A 21 -1.93 -13.31 -5.49
C ALA A 21 -1.05 -12.53 -6.45
N ASN A 22 -1.20 -11.21 -6.48
CA ASN A 22 -0.38 -10.36 -7.33
C ASN A 22 1.10 -10.45 -6.93
N LEU A 23 1.36 -10.45 -5.63
CA LEU A 23 2.73 -10.54 -5.15
C LEU A 23 3.36 -11.87 -5.53
N ASP A 24 2.59 -12.95 -5.41
CA ASP A 24 3.13 -14.26 -5.74
C ASP A 24 3.37 -14.39 -7.24
N LEU A 25 2.51 -13.82 -8.05
CA LEU A 25 2.72 -13.81 -9.48
C LEU A 25 3.96 -12.99 -9.85
N ALA A 26 4.15 -11.84 -9.20
CA ALA A 26 5.32 -11.02 -9.47
C ALA A 26 6.60 -11.77 -9.15
N ARG A 27 6.59 -12.55 -8.07
CA ARG A 27 7.73 -13.38 -7.73
C ARG A 27 8.01 -14.42 -8.82
N LYS A 28 6.94 -15.12 -9.25
CA LYS A 28 7.08 -16.16 -10.26
C LYS A 28 7.57 -15.60 -11.59
N ARG A 29 7.11 -14.42 -11.96
CA ARG A 29 7.56 -13.80 -13.18
C ARG A 29 9.04 -13.50 -13.17
N ARG A 30 9.61 -13.27 -11.99
CA ARG A 30 11.02 -12.99 -11.83
C ARG A 30 11.82 -14.26 -11.58
N ARG A 31 11.14 -15.40 -11.59
CA ARG A 31 11.76 -16.70 -11.34
C ARG A 31 12.52 -16.74 -10.02
N LEU A 32 11.96 -16.11 -9.01
CA LEU A 32 12.55 -16.11 -7.68
C LEU A 32 11.87 -17.15 -6.82
N THR A 33 12.67 -17.89 -6.04
CA THR A 33 12.10 -18.86 -5.14
C THR A 33 11.56 -18.15 -3.91
N VAL A 34 10.70 -18.84 -3.17
CA VAL A 34 10.19 -18.31 -1.91
C VAL A 34 11.35 -18.05 -0.97
N GLU A 35 12.33 -18.96 -0.93
CA GLU A 35 13.49 -18.79 -0.05
C GLU A 35 14.28 -17.53 -0.37
N THR A 36 14.44 -17.24 -1.65
CA THR A 36 15.20 -16.06 -2.05
C THR A 36 14.47 -14.78 -1.62
N ILE A 37 13.16 -14.74 -1.85
CA ILE A 37 12.38 -13.58 -1.43
C ILE A 37 12.44 -13.41 0.08
N CYS A 38 12.29 -14.51 0.81
CA CYS A 38 12.31 -14.44 2.26
C CYS A 38 13.65 -13.96 2.78
N SER A 39 14.72 -14.43 2.17
CA SER A 39 16.05 -14.02 2.57
C SER A 39 16.23 -12.51 2.35
N ARG A 40 15.78 -12.00 1.21
CA ARG A 40 15.90 -10.57 0.91
C ARG A 40 15.01 -9.72 1.80
N ALA A 41 13.82 -10.22 2.09
CA ALA A 41 12.85 -9.47 2.86
C ALA A 41 13.01 -9.61 4.38
N GLY A 42 13.81 -10.58 4.81
CA GLY A 42 13.99 -10.81 6.24
C GLY A 42 12.78 -11.42 6.90
N ILE A 43 12.06 -12.29 6.20
CA ILE A 43 10.87 -12.94 6.75
C ILE A 43 10.99 -14.46 6.55
N THR A 44 10.15 -15.20 7.27
CA THR A 44 10.12 -16.64 7.14
C THR A 44 9.23 -17.06 5.99
N PRO A 45 9.44 -18.27 5.43
CA PRO A 45 8.54 -18.77 4.41
C PRO A 45 7.10 -18.86 4.85
N GLN A 46 6.87 -19.12 6.14
CA GLN A 46 5.52 -19.16 6.66
C GLN A 46 4.87 -17.78 6.57
N THR A 47 5.60 -16.74 6.92
CA THR A 47 5.09 -15.37 6.81
C THR A 47 4.83 -15.03 5.35
N TYR A 48 5.71 -15.44 4.45
CA TYR A 48 5.49 -15.20 3.03
C TYR A 48 4.20 -15.86 2.56
N ARG A 49 3.96 -17.11 2.97
CA ARG A 49 2.76 -17.79 2.54
C ARG A 49 1.50 -17.15 3.05
N ARG A 50 1.55 -16.59 4.27
CA ARG A 50 0.42 -15.86 4.80
C ARG A 50 0.16 -14.59 3.98
N LEU A 51 1.22 -13.90 3.59
CA LEU A 51 1.10 -12.71 2.77
C LEU A 51 0.51 -13.06 1.40
N ALA A 52 0.98 -14.14 0.80
CA ALA A 52 0.49 -14.57 -0.51
C ALA A 52 -0.98 -14.97 -0.48
N LYS A 53 -1.49 -15.34 0.69
CA LYS A 53 -2.90 -15.64 0.84
C LYS A 53 -3.72 -14.40 1.16
N GLY A 54 -3.07 -13.27 1.39
CA GLY A 54 -3.77 -12.04 1.69
C GLY A 54 -4.27 -11.91 3.11
N GLU A 55 -3.58 -12.55 4.06
CA GLU A 55 -4.03 -12.50 5.45
C GLU A 55 -3.95 -11.09 6.01
N ALA A 56 -5.03 -10.67 6.65
CA ALA A 56 -5.15 -9.31 7.13
C ALA A 56 -4.30 -9.00 8.35
N GLY A 57 -3.87 -10.00 9.07
CA GLY A 57 -3.16 -9.79 10.33
C GLY A 57 -1.67 -9.48 10.20
N LEU A 58 -1.17 -9.32 8.98
CA LEU A 58 0.24 -9.03 8.79
C LEU A 58 0.50 -7.54 8.84
N GLY A 59 1.67 -7.18 9.32
CA GLY A 59 2.03 -5.77 9.38
C GLY A 59 2.39 -5.21 8.02
N ILE A 60 2.21 -3.93 7.84
CA ILE A 60 2.50 -3.27 6.59
C ILE A 60 3.97 -3.38 6.22
N GLY A 61 4.84 -3.51 7.23
CA GLY A 61 6.26 -3.67 6.97
C GLY A 61 6.60 -4.94 6.23
N VAL A 62 5.82 -6.01 6.45
CA VAL A 62 6.02 -7.26 5.74
C VAL A 62 5.73 -7.05 4.25
N LEU A 63 4.64 -6.37 3.95
CA LEU A 63 4.28 -6.06 2.57
C LEU A 63 5.38 -5.23 1.92
N ALA A 64 5.83 -4.19 2.63
CA ALA A 64 6.86 -3.31 2.09
C ALA A 64 8.16 -4.06 1.85
N ALA A 65 8.53 -4.98 2.75
CA ALA A 65 9.75 -5.75 2.61
C ALA A 65 9.72 -6.66 1.38
N VAL A 66 8.58 -7.30 1.14
CA VAL A 66 8.46 -8.17 -0.03
C VAL A 66 8.47 -7.35 -1.32
N LEU A 67 7.78 -6.22 -1.35
CA LEU A 67 7.83 -5.36 -2.51
C LEU A 67 9.25 -4.88 -2.79
N SER A 68 9.95 -4.47 -1.74
CA SER A 68 11.32 -4.01 -1.89
C SER A 68 12.23 -5.12 -2.41
N ALA A 69 12.00 -6.34 -1.96
CA ALA A 69 12.80 -7.49 -2.40
C ALA A 69 12.65 -7.74 -3.91
N MET A 70 11.58 -7.22 -4.52
CA MET A 70 11.34 -7.36 -5.93
C MET A 70 11.48 -6.04 -6.69
N ASN A 71 11.97 -5.00 -6.02
CA ASN A 71 12.11 -3.66 -6.59
C ASN A 71 10.77 -3.06 -7.02
N LEU A 72 9.73 -3.40 -6.27
CA LEU A 72 8.39 -2.88 -6.51
C LEU A 72 7.93 -1.95 -5.40
N GLU A 73 8.88 -1.44 -4.60
CA GLU A 73 8.52 -0.61 -3.45
C GLU A 73 7.77 0.65 -3.84
N ASN A 74 7.97 1.14 -5.06
CA ASN A 74 7.26 2.34 -5.47
C ASN A 74 5.76 2.14 -5.61
N ASP A 75 5.31 0.89 -5.65
CA ASP A 75 3.88 0.62 -5.66
C ASP A 75 3.21 1.18 -4.40
N LEU A 76 3.98 1.31 -3.33
CA LEU A 76 3.43 1.85 -2.10
C LEU A 76 2.95 3.29 -2.26
N THR A 77 3.50 4.02 -3.20
CA THR A 77 3.09 5.40 -3.42
C THR A 77 1.71 5.49 -4.06
N LEU A 78 1.20 4.38 -4.58
CA LEU A 78 -0.09 4.36 -5.23
C LEU A 78 -1.24 4.16 -4.25
N ILE A 79 -0.92 3.77 -3.04
CA ILE A 79 -1.96 3.51 -2.04
C ILE A 79 -2.47 4.84 -1.52
N ALA A 80 -3.77 5.08 -1.70
CA ALA A 80 -4.42 6.33 -1.27
C ALA A 80 -3.70 7.55 -1.81
N SER A 81 -3.20 7.44 -3.03
CA SER A 81 -2.43 8.51 -3.64
C SER A 81 -3.27 9.78 -3.74
N PRO A 82 -2.74 10.92 -3.31
CA PRO A 82 -3.52 12.17 -3.35
C PRO A 82 -4.06 12.50 -4.74
N SER A 83 -3.31 12.19 -5.78
CA SER A 83 -3.76 12.53 -7.14
C SER A 83 -4.89 11.66 -7.64
N SER A 84 -5.10 10.50 -7.05
CA SER A 84 -6.20 9.63 -7.45
C SER A 84 -7.36 9.65 -6.47
N ASP A 85 -7.28 10.45 -5.45
CA ASP A 85 -8.34 10.53 -4.45
C ASP A 85 -9.33 11.63 -4.85
N ASP A 86 -10.18 11.34 -5.81
CA ASP A 86 -11.09 12.33 -6.37
C ASP A 86 -12.03 12.94 -5.33
N VAL A 87 -12.54 12.12 -4.45
CA VAL A 87 -13.45 12.59 -3.42
C VAL A 87 -12.75 13.53 -2.46
N GLY A 88 -11.53 13.15 -2.04
CA GLY A 88 -10.75 13.99 -1.14
C GLY A 88 -10.39 15.31 -1.78
N ILE A 89 -10.00 15.28 -3.05
CA ILE A 89 -9.66 16.49 -3.78
C ILE A 89 -10.89 17.40 -3.85
N ALA A 90 -12.04 16.85 -4.16
CA ALA A 90 -13.25 17.65 -4.25
C ALA A 90 -13.63 18.26 -2.91
N ARG A 91 -13.47 17.49 -1.84
CA ARG A 91 -13.80 17.97 -0.51
C ARG A 91 -12.86 19.08 -0.07
N GLU A 92 -11.61 18.90 -0.37
CA GLU A 92 -10.62 19.90 -0.03
C GLU A 92 -10.92 21.21 -0.74
N ARG A 93 -11.24 21.16 -2.03
CA ARG A 93 -11.57 22.35 -2.78
C ARG A 93 -12.80 23.05 -2.24
N ALA A 94 -13.78 22.29 -1.81
CA ALA A 94 -14.99 22.85 -1.28
C ALA A 94 -14.75 23.57 0.03
N GLN A 95 -13.70 23.20 0.74
CA GLN A 95 -13.45 23.77 2.04
C GLN A 95 -12.50 24.94 2.05
N GLN A 96 -11.91 25.28 0.91
CA GLN A 96 -10.98 26.33 0.87
C GLN A 96 -11.35 27.45 0.02
N PRO A 97 -12.39 27.96 -0.09
CA PRO A 97 -12.71 28.89 -1.11
C PRO A 97 -12.23 30.28 -0.93
N ARG A 98 -12.35 30.85 0.19
CA ARG A 98 -12.10 32.16 0.27
C ARG A 98 -10.83 32.66 0.68
N ARG A 99 -10.21 32.16 1.53
CA ARG A 99 -8.98 32.65 1.98
C ARG A 99 -7.90 32.34 1.08
N ILE A 100 -8.15 31.60 0.08
CA ILE A 100 -7.16 31.16 -0.81
C ILE A 100 -6.28 32.22 -1.39
N ARG A 101 -6.80 33.36 -1.71
CA ARG A 101 -6.00 34.35 -2.28
C ARG A 101 -4.83 34.69 -1.46
N GLY A 102 -5.00 35.11 -0.28
CA GLY A 102 -3.89 35.46 0.54
C GLY A 102 -3.00 34.31 0.87
N GLU A 103 -3.59 33.16 1.04
CA GLU A 103 -2.80 32.01 1.37
C GLU A 103 -1.95 31.53 0.24
N GLN A 104 -2.40 31.64 -0.95
CA GLN A 104 -1.62 31.26 -2.06
C GLN A 104 -0.38 32.11 -2.18
N LYS A 105 -0.48 33.34 -1.87
CA LYS A 105 0.67 34.17 -1.91
C LYS A 105 1.68 33.71 -0.93
N ARG A 106 1.26 33.38 0.26
CA ARG A 106 2.18 32.94 1.26
C ARG A 106 2.83 31.64 0.90
N GLU A 107 2.09 30.75 0.34
CA GLU A 107 2.64 29.48 -0.03
C GLU A 107 3.69 29.61 -1.08
N LEU A 108 3.50 30.46 -2.01
CA LEU A 108 4.49 30.66 -3.01
C LEU A 108 5.77 31.16 -2.43
N ASP A 109 5.66 31.96 -1.40
CA ASP A 109 6.85 32.48 -0.77
C ASP A 109 7.56 31.46 0.07
N THR A 110 6.87 30.55 0.66
CA THR A 110 7.50 29.62 1.55
C THR A 110 7.88 28.34 0.95
N ASP A 111 7.41 28.07 -0.21
CA ASP A 111 7.72 26.87 -0.85
C ASP A 111 9.07 26.73 -1.28
N PHE A 112 9.90 27.49 -0.97
CA PHE A 112 11.24 27.32 -1.39
C PHE A 112 12.17 27.40 -0.30
#